data_acca3bebeb9eb4cf70942f38aa07f0fa
#
_entry.id   acca3bebeb9eb4cf70942f38aa07f0fa
#
_cell.length_a   1.000
_cell.length_b   1.000
_cell.length_c   1.000
_cell.angle_alpha   90.00
_cell.angle_beta   90.00
_cell.angle_gamma   90.00
#
_symmetry.space_group_name_H-M   'P 1'
#
loop_
_entity.id
_entity.type
_entity.pdbx_description
1 polymer ?
#
loop_
_entity_poly.entity_id
_entity_poly.type
_entity_poly.pdbx_seq_one_letter_code
_entity_poly.pdbx_strand_id
1 'polypeptide(L)'
;WNEASQAIFVNCEVKATNSKKFENALRFDPPEPALGQLLRSVRPHQWLKNLLVFIPLILSHQLSDTGLISVLFVTFISFSLCASSVYLMNDLFDLEHDRNHLTKFNRPFASGNLSILTGLIAGPCLFILGAITAFYLPFGFLIVFFTYGLINFAYSFYLKKIFMLDVVVLGFLYTLRIIAGAESIELQPTFWLLGFSFSLFLGLAMVKRVAELFNVISAGNKKIEGRAYRKDHMSFLSIAGVLSNTIAVAIFAFYITDPKTTELYTSPLFLWAIFPLLSYLLFRIWKNALEGEMSEDPVLFALTDQVGQILVVGCGIILWFAS
;
A
#
# COMPACT_ATOMS: atom_id res chain seq x y z
N TRP A 1 44.42 -24.90 -12.50
CA TRP A 1 42.98 -25.22 -12.71
C TRP A 1 42.73 -26.69 -13.04
N ASN A 2 43.71 -27.44 -13.61
CA ASN A 2 43.50 -28.84 -13.99
C ASN A 2 43.48 -29.81 -12.81
N GLU A 3 43.94 -29.41 -11.64
CA GLU A 3 44.04 -30.21 -10.41
C GLU A 3 42.99 -29.79 -9.35
N ALA A 4 42.20 -28.76 -9.62
CA ALA A 4 41.19 -28.28 -8.70
C ALA A 4 39.97 -29.24 -8.67
N SER A 5 39.62 -29.74 -7.50
CA SER A 5 38.40 -30.57 -7.31
C SER A 5 37.11 -29.77 -7.32
N GLN A 6 37.18 -28.47 -7.03
CA GLN A 6 36.04 -27.54 -7.02
C GLN A 6 36.48 -26.14 -7.44
N ALA A 7 35.69 -25.47 -8.26
CA ALA A 7 35.93 -24.11 -8.67
C ALA A 7 34.90 -23.16 -8.05
N ILE A 8 35.35 -21.96 -7.63
CA ILE A 8 34.49 -20.89 -7.17
C ILE A 8 34.76 -19.69 -8.09
N PHE A 9 33.70 -19.22 -8.77
CA PHE A 9 33.75 -18.05 -9.63
C PHE A 9 33.13 -16.86 -8.89
N VAL A 10 33.91 -15.80 -8.69
CA VAL A 10 33.48 -14.58 -8.02
C VAL A 10 33.65 -13.41 -8.98
N ASN A 11 32.55 -12.74 -9.33
CA ASN A 11 32.53 -11.54 -10.18
C ASN A 11 33.30 -11.69 -11.50
N CYS A 12 33.26 -12.87 -12.11
CA CYS A 12 34.00 -13.11 -13.36
C CYS A 12 33.09 -13.67 -14.47
N GLU A 13 33.25 -13.15 -15.68
CA GLU A 13 32.66 -13.74 -16.89
C GLU A 13 33.40 -15.06 -17.23
N VAL A 14 32.67 -16.16 -17.18
CA VAL A 14 33.19 -17.46 -17.57
C VAL A 14 33.00 -17.65 -19.06
N LYS A 15 34.08 -17.67 -19.84
CA LYS A 15 34.01 -18.00 -21.26
C LYS A 15 33.38 -19.40 -21.41
N ALA A 16 32.51 -19.57 -22.39
CA ALA A 16 31.73 -20.80 -22.64
C ALA A 16 32.57 -22.08 -22.74
N THR A 17 33.86 -21.99 -23.11
CA THR A 17 34.81 -23.09 -23.16
C THR A 17 35.18 -23.68 -21.81
N ASN A 18 35.08 -22.89 -20.73
CA ASN A 18 35.41 -23.32 -19.37
C ASN A 18 34.19 -23.79 -18.58
N SER A 19 32.98 -23.49 -19.05
CA SER A 19 31.72 -23.84 -18.35
C SER A 19 31.47 -25.35 -18.32
N LYS A 20 31.85 -26.09 -19.37
CA LYS A 20 31.70 -27.57 -19.44
C LYS A 20 32.63 -28.32 -18.48
N LYS A 21 33.73 -27.71 -18.06
CA LYS A 21 34.75 -28.37 -17.21
C LYS A 21 34.44 -28.25 -15.73
N PHE A 22 33.54 -27.32 -15.34
CA PHE A 22 33.19 -27.03 -13.95
C PHE A 22 31.66 -26.97 -13.76
N GLU A 23 30.96 -28.07 -14.12
CA GLU A 23 29.48 -28.13 -13.99
C GLU A 23 28.96 -27.92 -12.55
N ASN A 24 29.80 -28.19 -11.53
CA ASN A 24 29.46 -28.02 -10.13
C ASN A 24 30.17 -26.80 -9.49
N ALA A 25 30.63 -25.83 -10.27
CA ALA A 25 31.28 -24.65 -9.73
C ALA A 25 30.28 -23.72 -9.03
N LEU A 26 30.60 -23.28 -7.82
CA LEU A 26 29.88 -22.24 -7.14
C LEU A 26 30.12 -20.92 -7.86
N ARG A 27 29.04 -20.22 -8.23
CA ARG A 27 29.11 -18.91 -8.88
C ARG A 27 28.58 -17.85 -7.95
N PHE A 28 29.34 -16.80 -7.78
CA PHE A 28 28.94 -15.55 -7.12
C PHE A 28 28.96 -14.45 -8.18
N ASP A 29 27.79 -14.16 -8.74
CA ASP A 29 27.65 -13.11 -9.74
C ASP A 29 27.90 -11.72 -9.12
N PRO A 30 28.35 -10.72 -9.91
CA PRO A 30 28.51 -9.37 -9.41
C PRO A 30 27.16 -8.87 -8.87
N PRO A 31 27.16 -8.14 -7.75
CA PRO A 31 25.93 -7.57 -7.23
C PRO A 31 25.32 -6.64 -8.28
N GLU A 32 24.01 -6.68 -8.42
CA GLU A 32 23.28 -5.73 -9.27
C GLU A 32 23.63 -4.28 -8.88
N PRO A 33 23.55 -3.32 -9.82
CA PRO A 33 23.87 -1.93 -9.53
C PRO A 33 23.16 -1.43 -8.28
N ALA A 34 23.88 -0.83 -7.34
CA ALA A 34 23.32 -0.36 -6.07
C ALA A 34 22.10 0.57 -6.24
N LEU A 35 22.08 1.36 -7.31
CA LEU A 35 20.94 2.22 -7.65
C LEU A 35 19.67 1.40 -7.96
N GLY A 36 19.78 0.31 -8.71
CA GLY A 36 18.66 -0.59 -9.02
C GLY A 36 18.08 -1.23 -7.75
N GLN A 37 18.97 -1.68 -6.86
CA GLN A 37 18.58 -2.25 -5.57
C GLN A 37 17.94 -1.21 -4.63
N LEU A 38 18.43 0.02 -4.64
CA LEU A 38 17.84 1.14 -3.90
C LEU A 38 16.42 1.45 -4.42
N LEU A 39 16.25 1.57 -5.74
CA LEU A 39 14.94 1.79 -6.36
C LEU A 39 13.96 0.65 -6.02
N ARG A 40 14.41 -0.59 -5.99
CA ARG A 40 13.60 -1.74 -5.57
C ARG A 40 13.18 -1.62 -4.09
N SER A 41 14.07 -1.14 -3.21
CA SER A 41 13.79 -0.94 -1.78
C SER A 41 12.83 0.23 -1.52
N VAL A 42 12.87 1.28 -2.33
CA VAL A 42 11.95 2.44 -2.29
C VAL A 42 10.51 2.04 -2.63
N ARG A 43 10.30 0.91 -3.32
CA ARG A 43 8.99 0.31 -3.67
C ARG A 43 8.05 1.25 -4.43
N PRO A 44 8.39 1.76 -5.63
CA PRO A 44 7.54 2.71 -6.37
C PRO A 44 6.14 2.15 -6.67
N HIS A 45 5.98 0.83 -6.82
CA HIS A 45 4.68 0.19 -7.01
C HIS A 45 3.70 0.44 -5.84
N GLN A 46 4.20 0.71 -4.62
CA GLN A 46 3.37 1.06 -3.47
C GLN A 46 2.87 2.52 -3.51
N TRP A 47 3.45 3.36 -4.39
CA TRP A 47 3.00 4.75 -4.57
C TRP A 47 1.58 4.85 -5.15
N LEU A 48 1.11 3.80 -5.83
CA LEU A 48 -0.28 3.70 -6.29
C LEU A 48 -1.30 3.99 -5.19
N LYS A 49 -0.99 3.62 -3.95
CA LYS A 49 -1.85 3.91 -2.78
C LYS A 49 -1.96 5.40 -2.48
N ASN A 50 -0.94 6.17 -2.84
CA ASN A 50 -0.93 7.61 -2.60
C ASN A 50 -1.77 8.36 -3.66
N LEU A 51 -2.26 7.69 -4.72
CA LEU A 51 -3.26 8.27 -5.61
C LEU A 51 -4.56 8.66 -4.89
N LEU A 52 -4.80 8.11 -3.70
CA LEU A 52 -5.91 8.50 -2.83
C LEU A 52 -5.91 10.00 -2.46
N VAL A 53 -4.77 10.69 -2.56
CA VAL A 53 -4.69 12.14 -2.33
C VAL A 53 -5.49 12.94 -3.37
N PHE A 54 -5.77 12.36 -4.55
CA PHE A 54 -6.56 13.02 -5.60
C PHE A 54 -8.07 12.89 -5.42
N ILE A 55 -8.54 12.02 -4.52
CA ILE A 55 -9.98 11.79 -4.31
C ILE A 55 -10.75 13.07 -3.95
N PRO A 56 -10.26 13.95 -3.04
CA PRO A 56 -10.97 15.19 -2.73
C PRO A 56 -11.18 16.10 -3.94
N LEU A 57 -10.19 16.21 -4.84
CA LEU A 57 -10.29 17.00 -6.05
C LEU A 57 -11.33 16.42 -7.03
N ILE A 58 -11.35 15.08 -7.17
CA ILE A 58 -12.32 14.40 -8.03
C ILE A 58 -13.74 14.67 -7.55
N LEU A 59 -13.96 14.56 -6.23
CA LEU A 59 -15.28 14.74 -5.63
C LEU A 59 -15.72 16.21 -5.49
N SER A 60 -14.79 17.16 -5.59
CA SER A 60 -15.10 18.60 -5.58
C SER A 60 -15.43 19.15 -6.96
N HIS A 61 -15.44 18.33 -8.02
CA HIS A 61 -15.70 18.74 -9.41
C HIS A 61 -14.74 19.82 -9.96
N GLN A 62 -13.52 19.92 -9.39
CA GLN A 62 -12.53 20.94 -9.75
C GLN A 62 -11.38 20.40 -10.60
N LEU A 63 -11.61 19.30 -11.34
CA LEU A 63 -10.59 18.66 -12.19
C LEU A 63 -10.05 19.53 -13.33
N SER A 64 -10.73 20.61 -13.68
CA SER A 64 -10.27 21.57 -14.68
C SER A 64 -9.24 22.58 -14.13
N ASP A 65 -9.07 22.69 -12.81
CA ASP A 65 -8.10 23.58 -12.20
C ASP A 65 -6.70 22.95 -12.19
N THR A 66 -5.87 23.39 -13.13
CA THR A 66 -4.48 22.92 -13.28
C THR A 66 -3.60 23.31 -12.09
N GLY A 67 -3.95 24.39 -11.38
CA GLY A 67 -3.25 24.83 -10.17
C GLY A 67 -3.43 23.79 -9.05
N LEU A 68 -4.67 23.36 -8.78
CA LEU A 68 -4.97 22.35 -7.78
C LEU A 68 -4.36 20.97 -8.14
N ILE A 69 -4.38 20.61 -9.42
CA ILE A 69 -3.72 19.38 -9.89
C ILE A 69 -2.22 19.41 -9.58
N SER A 70 -1.55 20.55 -9.84
CA SER A 70 -0.11 20.68 -9.57
C SER A 70 0.22 20.60 -8.07
N VAL A 71 -0.59 21.20 -7.22
CA VAL A 71 -0.48 21.09 -5.75
C VAL A 71 -0.61 19.63 -5.31
N LEU A 72 -1.62 18.91 -5.80
CA LEU A 72 -1.82 17.48 -5.48
C LEU A 72 -0.70 16.59 -6.01
N PHE A 73 -0.07 16.96 -7.13
CA PHE A 73 1.10 16.24 -7.62
C PHE A 73 2.29 16.41 -6.66
N VAL A 74 2.52 17.61 -6.13
CA VAL A 74 3.54 17.86 -5.08
C VAL A 74 3.19 17.07 -3.82
N THR A 75 1.91 17.06 -3.41
CA THR A 75 1.40 16.27 -2.29
C THR A 75 1.69 14.78 -2.48
N PHE A 76 1.39 14.25 -3.66
CA PHE A 76 1.65 12.85 -4.02
C PHE A 76 3.15 12.49 -3.91
N ILE A 77 4.02 13.33 -4.43
CA ILE A 77 5.48 13.13 -4.35
C ILE A 77 5.94 13.18 -2.89
N SER A 78 5.52 14.20 -2.13
CA SER A 78 5.84 14.35 -0.71
C SER A 78 5.48 13.11 0.10
N PHE A 79 4.23 12.63 -0.04
CA PHE A 79 3.76 11.40 0.62
C PHE A 79 4.49 10.15 0.16
N SER A 80 4.82 10.07 -1.12
CA SER A 80 5.54 8.91 -1.68
C SER A 80 6.97 8.82 -1.15
N LEU A 81 7.66 9.95 -1.00
CA LEU A 81 8.98 10.04 -0.38
C LEU A 81 8.92 9.63 1.10
N CYS A 82 7.93 10.12 1.86
CA CYS A 82 7.70 9.74 3.24
C CYS A 82 7.45 8.23 3.37
N ALA A 83 6.55 7.67 2.55
CA ALA A 83 6.24 6.23 2.57
C ALA A 83 7.47 5.38 2.24
N SER A 84 8.27 5.79 1.25
CA SER A 84 9.51 5.12 0.85
C SER A 84 10.56 5.14 1.96
N SER A 85 10.70 6.27 2.66
CA SER A 85 11.54 6.37 3.86
C SER A 85 11.14 5.32 4.90
N VAL A 86 9.84 5.22 5.19
CA VAL A 86 9.32 4.23 6.15
C VAL A 86 9.59 2.81 5.69
N TYR A 87 9.43 2.49 4.39
CA TYR A 87 9.74 1.15 3.87
C TYR A 87 11.21 0.77 4.02
N LEU A 88 12.13 1.69 3.71
CA LEU A 88 13.57 1.48 3.91
C LEU A 88 13.91 1.21 5.38
N MET A 89 13.36 2.03 6.29
CA MET A 89 13.58 1.84 7.71
C MET A 89 12.99 0.53 8.22
N ASN A 90 11.78 0.15 7.76
CA ASN A 90 11.17 -1.13 8.11
C ASN A 90 12.01 -2.33 7.67
N ASP A 91 12.53 -2.31 6.43
CA ASP A 91 13.36 -3.40 5.93
C ASP A 91 14.68 -3.51 6.71
N LEU A 92 15.21 -2.39 7.25
CA LEU A 92 16.36 -2.42 8.12
C LEU A 92 16.05 -2.97 9.53
N PHE A 93 14.91 -2.59 10.11
CA PHE A 93 14.51 -3.08 11.44
C PHE A 93 14.07 -4.55 11.43
N ASP A 94 13.47 -5.01 10.34
CA ASP A 94 13.02 -6.38 10.17
C ASP A 94 14.11 -7.28 9.53
N LEU A 95 15.37 -6.80 9.37
CA LEU A 95 16.46 -7.43 8.63
C LEU A 95 16.72 -8.88 9.06
N GLU A 96 16.84 -9.15 10.34
CA GLU A 96 17.10 -10.49 10.88
C GLU A 96 15.93 -11.44 10.61
N HIS A 97 14.72 -10.94 10.77
CA HIS A 97 13.50 -11.68 10.48
C HIS A 97 13.35 -11.96 8.97
N ASP A 98 13.62 -10.97 8.12
CA ASP A 98 13.53 -11.09 6.66
C ASP A 98 14.54 -12.10 6.10
N ARG A 99 15.74 -12.21 6.68
CA ARG A 99 16.75 -13.19 6.30
C ARG A 99 16.29 -14.64 6.52
N ASN A 100 15.48 -14.87 7.53
CA ASN A 100 14.95 -16.21 7.88
C ASN A 100 13.60 -16.51 7.23
N HIS A 101 13.03 -15.57 6.47
CA HIS A 101 11.70 -15.73 5.87
C HIS A 101 11.79 -16.31 4.46
N LEU A 102 10.91 -17.28 4.10
CA LEU A 102 10.92 -18.03 2.83
C LEU A 102 10.89 -17.17 1.55
N THR A 103 10.30 -15.99 1.58
CA THR A 103 10.18 -15.10 0.40
C THR A 103 10.89 -13.76 0.57
N LYS A 104 10.96 -13.25 1.81
CA LYS A 104 11.51 -11.92 2.08
C LYS A 104 13.04 -11.90 2.10
N PHE A 105 13.70 -13.07 2.17
CA PHE A 105 15.17 -13.16 2.09
C PHE A 105 15.73 -12.56 0.79
N ASN A 106 14.90 -12.44 -0.27
CA ASN A 106 15.26 -11.79 -1.53
C ASN A 106 15.20 -10.26 -1.50
N ARG A 107 14.79 -9.64 -0.37
CA ARG A 107 14.81 -8.18 -0.23
C ARG A 107 16.25 -7.66 -0.28
N PRO A 108 16.50 -6.47 -0.87
CA PRO A 108 17.85 -5.97 -1.10
C PRO A 108 18.75 -5.92 0.14
N PHE A 109 18.21 -5.56 1.31
CA PHE A 109 18.98 -5.56 2.56
C PHE A 109 19.16 -6.97 3.14
N ALA A 110 18.13 -7.81 3.08
CA ALA A 110 18.18 -9.16 3.62
C ALA A 110 19.13 -10.05 2.82
N SER A 111 19.13 -9.93 1.49
CA SER A 111 20.03 -10.65 0.57
C SER A 111 21.48 -10.12 0.60
N GLY A 112 21.72 -8.94 1.20
CA GLY A 112 23.05 -8.29 1.19
C GLY A 112 23.37 -7.52 -0.09
N ASN A 113 22.45 -7.44 -1.07
CA ASN A 113 22.66 -6.70 -2.31
C ASN A 113 22.69 -5.17 -2.12
N LEU A 114 22.15 -4.68 -0.99
CA LEU A 114 22.19 -3.28 -0.61
C LEU A 114 22.79 -3.13 0.79
N SER A 115 23.75 -2.20 0.96
CA SER A 115 24.41 -2.00 2.23
C SER A 115 23.44 -1.38 3.26
N ILE A 116 23.58 -1.79 4.53
CA ILE A 116 22.82 -1.22 5.67
C ILE A 116 23.06 0.30 5.74
N LEU A 117 24.30 0.74 5.53
CA LEU A 117 24.64 2.17 5.55
C LEU A 117 23.87 2.96 4.49
N THR A 118 23.71 2.42 3.28
CA THR A 118 22.88 3.05 2.24
C THR A 118 21.46 3.26 2.73
N GLY A 119 20.86 2.30 3.40
CA GLY A 119 19.50 2.43 3.94
C GLY A 119 19.39 3.44 5.08
N LEU A 120 20.37 3.45 6.00
CA LEU A 120 20.44 4.40 7.11
C LEU A 120 20.61 5.86 6.67
N ILE A 121 21.21 6.09 5.50
CA ILE A 121 21.34 7.43 4.91
C ILE A 121 20.11 7.74 4.04
N ALA A 122 19.73 6.84 3.13
CA ALA A 122 18.66 7.08 2.17
C ALA A 122 17.29 7.24 2.85
N GLY A 123 16.99 6.48 3.92
CA GLY A 123 15.73 6.60 4.65
C GLY A 123 15.49 8.02 5.19
N PRO A 124 16.35 8.56 6.05
CA PRO A 124 16.23 9.94 6.52
C PRO A 124 16.29 10.98 5.40
N CYS A 125 17.13 10.79 4.37
CA CYS A 125 17.19 11.71 3.23
C CYS A 125 15.85 11.79 2.49
N LEU A 126 15.20 10.67 2.23
CA LEU A 126 13.87 10.63 1.59
C LEU A 126 12.81 11.31 2.46
N PHE A 127 12.85 11.10 3.78
CA PHE A 127 11.93 11.79 4.70
C PHE A 127 12.14 13.31 4.68
N ILE A 128 13.38 13.76 4.74
CA ILE A 128 13.73 15.19 4.70
C ILE A 128 13.32 15.81 3.36
N LEU A 129 13.57 15.14 2.23
CA LEU A 129 13.11 15.61 0.92
C LEU A 129 11.58 15.71 0.85
N GLY A 130 10.86 14.71 1.38
CA GLY A 130 9.41 14.77 1.51
C GLY A 130 8.93 15.92 2.40
N ALA A 131 9.61 16.18 3.51
CA ALA A 131 9.32 17.31 4.40
C ALA A 131 9.59 18.65 3.72
N ILE A 132 10.72 18.79 3.00
CA ILE A 132 11.02 20.01 2.24
C ILE A 132 9.92 20.32 1.22
N THR A 133 9.46 19.32 0.45
CA THR A 133 8.33 19.51 -0.47
C THR A 133 7.03 19.84 0.27
N ALA A 134 6.81 19.27 1.44
CA ALA A 134 5.65 19.55 2.29
C ALA A 134 5.59 21.00 2.79
N PHE A 135 6.74 21.65 3.01
CA PHE A 135 6.79 23.06 3.43
C PHE A 135 6.29 24.06 2.36
N TYR A 136 6.16 23.64 1.10
CA TYR A 136 5.55 24.45 0.05
C TYR A 136 4.02 24.32 -0.01
N LEU A 137 3.44 23.48 0.87
CA LEU A 137 2.01 23.18 0.94
C LEU A 137 1.38 23.84 2.17
N PRO A 138 0.04 23.97 2.24
CA PRO A 138 -0.65 24.56 3.38
C PRO A 138 -0.30 23.88 4.72
N PHE A 139 -0.39 24.63 5.81
CA PHE A 139 0.00 24.18 7.14
C PHE A 139 -0.77 22.94 7.61
N GLY A 140 -2.06 22.81 7.22
CA GLY A 140 -2.87 21.61 7.50
C GLY A 140 -2.23 20.34 6.93
N PHE A 141 -1.71 20.42 5.71
CA PHE A 141 -0.99 19.31 5.11
C PHE A 141 0.28 18.91 5.89
N LEU A 142 1.05 19.89 6.38
CA LEU A 142 2.24 19.62 7.22
C LEU A 142 1.90 18.80 8.45
N ILE A 143 0.82 19.14 9.14
CA ILE A 143 0.35 18.38 10.31
C ILE A 143 0.04 16.94 9.91
N VAL A 144 -0.68 16.75 8.80
CA VAL A 144 -1.02 15.40 8.31
C VAL A 144 0.23 14.61 7.90
N PHE A 145 1.18 15.25 7.23
CA PHE A 145 2.45 14.63 6.80
C PHE A 145 3.25 14.08 8.00
N PHE A 146 3.47 14.91 9.03
CA PHE A 146 4.22 14.47 10.21
C PHE A 146 3.43 13.46 11.04
N THR A 147 2.11 13.61 11.15
CA THR A 147 1.24 12.61 11.80
C THR A 147 1.32 11.26 11.09
N TYR A 148 1.26 11.25 9.76
CA TYR A 148 1.41 10.05 8.96
C TYR A 148 2.78 9.39 9.18
N GLY A 149 3.86 10.16 9.16
CA GLY A 149 5.21 9.64 9.43
C GLY A 149 5.34 9.04 10.82
N LEU A 150 4.84 9.74 11.85
CA LEU A 150 4.88 9.29 13.24
C LEU A 150 4.09 8.00 13.45
N ILE A 151 2.85 7.94 12.93
CA ILE A 151 2.00 6.75 13.06
C ILE A 151 2.61 5.56 12.33
N ASN A 152 3.17 5.75 11.12
CA ASN A 152 3.85 4.67 10.42
C ASN A 152 5.09 4.16 11.19
N PHE A 153 5.85 5.07 11.78
CA PHE A 153 6.97 4.70 12.62
C PHE A 153 6.50 3.88 13.83
N ALA A 154 5.51 4.39 14.59
CA ALA A 154 4.93 3.68 15.73
C ALA A 154 4.32 2.32 15.32
N TYR A 155 3.67 2.25 14.15
CA TYR A 155 3.14 1.03 13.58
C TYR A 155 4.23 -0.01 13.35
N SER A 156 5.35 0.39 12.80
CA SER A 156 6.46 -0.50 12.46
C SER A 156 7.06 -1.18 13.68
N PHE A 157 7.18 -0.46 14.78
CA PHE A 157 7.80 -0.97 15.99
C PHE A 157 6.86 -1.71 16.93
N TYR A 158 5.66 -1.17 17.11
CA TYR A 158 4.79 -1.58 18.21
C TYR A 158 3.36 -1.91 17.79
N LEU A 159 2.67 -1.02 17.07
CA LEU A 159 1.22 -1.14 16.86
C LEU A 159 0.84 -2.37 16.02
N LYS A 160 1.70 -2.79 15.07
CA LYS A 160 1.49 -4.01 14.25
C LYS A 160 1.42 -5.31 15.07
N LYS A 161 1.88 -5.29 16.34
CA LYS A 161 1.90 -6.46 17.25
C LYS A 161 0.66 -6.56 18.14
N ILE A 162 -0.22 -5.56 18.11
CA ILE A 162 -1.42 -5.49 18.95
C ILE A 162 -2.63 -5.92 18.12
N PHE A 163 -3.36 -6.92 18.61
CA PHE A 163 -4.56 -7.44 17.97
C PHE A 163 -5.59 -6.31 17.73
N MET A 164 -6.20 -6.27 16.57
CA MET A 164 -7.14 -5.27 16.05
C MET A 164 -6.57 -3.86 15.88
N LEU A 165 -5.66 -3.38 16.74
CA LEU A 165 -5.05 -2.06 16.58
C LEU A 165 -4.26 -1.97 15.26
N ASP A 166 -3.63 -3.07 14.86
CA ASP A 166 -2.97 -3.24 13.56
C ASP A 166 -3.88 -2.83 12.38
N VAL A 167 -5.07 -3.41 12.28
CA VAL A 167 -6.00 -3.13 11.16
C VAL A 167 -6.65 -1.75 11.28
N VAL A 168 -6.96 -1.29 12.49
CA VAL A 168 -7.49 0.06 12.73
C VAL A 168 -6.50 1.12 12.28
N VAL A 169 -5.22 0.98 12.65
CA VAL A 169 -4.17 1.91 12.23
C VAL A 169 -3.97 1.88 10.72
N LEU A 170 -4.02 0.71 10.08
CA LEU A 170 -3.95 0.63 8.61
C LEU A 170 -5.11 1.36 7.95
N GLY A 171 -6.35 1.16 8.41
CA GLY A 171 -7.53 1.88 7.91
C GLY A 171 -7.36 3.40 8.06
N PHE A 172 -6.88 3.84 9.23
CA PHE A 172 -6.59 5.25 9.48
C PHE A 172 -5.50 5.81 8.57
N LEU A 173 -4.40 5.09 8.36
CA LEU A 173 -3.32 5.50 7.45
C LEU A 173 -3.78 5.64 5.99
N TYR A 174 -4.73 4.83 5.54
CA TYR A 174 -5.36 5.03 4.23
C TYR A 174 -6.24 6.27 4.19
N THR A 175 -7.05 6.50 5.21
CA THR A 175 -7.91 7.68 5.34
C THR A 175 -7.08 8.97 5.44
N LEU A 176 -5.93 8.94 6.14
CA LEU A 176 -5.01 10.08 6.21
C LEU A 176 -4.51 10.55 4.84
N ARG A 177 -4.42 9.67 3.83
CA ARG A 177 -4.05 10.08 2.47
C ARG A 177 -5.12 10.97 1.84
N ILE A 178 -6.39 10.65 2.08
CA ILE A 178 -7.52 11.47 1.60
C ILE A 178 -7.53 12.81 2.33
N ILE A 179 -7.34 12.80 3.65
CA ILE A 179 -7.22 14.03 4.44
C ILE A 179 -6.04 14.87 3.94
N ALA A 180 -4.89 14.26 3.66
CA ALA A 180 -3.73 14.95 3.12
C ALA A 180 -4.02 15.65 1.79
N GLY A 181 -4.74 14.97 0.89
CA GLY A 181 -5.19 15.59 -0.35
C GLY A 181 -6.11 16.78 -0.13
N ALA A 182 -7.08 16.64 0.76
CA ALA A 182 -8.02 17.71 1.09
C ALA A 182 -7.31 18.93 1.72
N GLU A 183 -6.45 18.70 2.72
CA GLU A 183 -5.68 19.76 3.39
C GLU A 183 -4.70 20.46 2.46
N SER A 184 -4.14 19.75 1.46
CA SER A 184 -3.20 20.38 0.51
C SER A 184 -3.85 21.38 -0.46
N ILE A 185 -5.15 21.24 -0.70
CA ILE A 185 -5.94 22.14 -1.55
C ILE A 185 -6.97 22.95 -0.74
N GLU A 186 -6.80 23.00 0.58
CA GLU A 186 -7.63 23.74 1.54
C GLU A 186 -9.13 23.43 1.45
N LEU A 187 -9.47 22.18 1.08
CA LEU A 187 -10.83 21.65 1.09
C LEU A 187 -11.11 20.92 2.42
N GLN A 188 -12.29 21.16 2.97
CA GLN A 188 -12.74 20.40 4.15
C GLN A 188 -13.41 19.09 3.70
N PRO A 189 -12.83 17.91 4.04
CA PRO A 189 -13.44 16.65 3.70
C PRO A 189 -14.76 16.47 4.46
N THR A 190 -15.78 16.00 3.76
CA THR A 190 -17.09 15.75 4.39
C THR A 190 -17.02 14.59 5.38
N PHE A 191 -17.88 14.62 6.39
CA PHE A 191 -18.02 13.51 7.34
C PHE A 191 -18.34 12.18 6.63
N TRP A 192 -19.16 12.23 5.58
CA TRP A 192 -19.50 11.07 4.74
C TRP A 192 -18.28 10.46 4.07
N LEU A 193 -17.40 11.28 3.50
CA LEU A 193 -16.18 10.81 2.86
C LEU A 193 -15.23 10.15 3.86
N LEU A 194 -15.06 10.75 5.03
CA LEU A 194 -14.18 10.19 6.06
C LEU A 194 -14.73 8.89 6.65
N GLY A 195 -16.03 8.85 6.96
CA GLY A 195 -16.70 7.65 7.47
C GLY A 195 -16.67 6.49 6.48
N PHE A 196 -17.00 6.78 5.20
CA PHE A 196 -16.90 5.83 4.10
C PHE A 196 -15.48 5.28 3.96
N SER A 197 -14.50 6.17 3.85
CA SER A 197 -13.10 5.80 3.64
C SER A 197 -12.56 4.96 4.80
N PHE A 198 -12.80 5.38 6.03
CA PHE A 198 -12.31 4.62 7.18
C PHE A 198 -12.94 3.22 7.25
N SER A 199 -14.27 3.11 7.09
CA SER A 199 -14.97 1.82 7.10
C SER A 199 -14.54 0.92 5.95
N LEU A 200 -14.35 1.48 4.75
CA LEU A 200 -13.86 0.75 3.59
C LEU A 200 -12.45 0.19 3.84
N PHE A 201 -11.51 1.06 4.22
CA PHE A 201 -10.13 0.65 4.41
C PHE A 201 -9.89 -0.20 5.65
N LEU A 202 -10.71 -0.06 6.69
CA LEU A 202 -10.72 -0.97 7.83
C LEU A 202 -11.08 -2.38 7.39
N GLY A 203 -12.15 -2.54 6.60
CA GLY A 203 -12.55 -3.83 6.03
C GLY A 203 -11.45 -4.41 5.12
N LEU A 204 -10.84 -3.60 4.24
CA LEU A 204 -9.73 -4.03 3.38
C LEU A 204 -8.47 -4.40 4.18
N ALA A 205 -8.19 -3.72 5.30
CA ALA A 205 -7.10 -4.12 6.20
C ALA A 205 -7.36 -5.50 6.84
N MET A 206 -8.62 -5.82 7.17
CA MET A 206 -9.00 -7.14 7.65
C MET A 206 -8.90 -8.19 6.55
N VAL A 207 -9.31 -7.90 5.30
CA VAL A 207 -9.06 -8.77 4.13
C VAL A 207 -7.59 -9.15 4.04
N LYS A 208 -6.69 -8.18 4.16
CA LYS A 208 -5.25 -8.42 4.13
C LYS A 208 -4.82 -9.42 5.21
N ARG A 209 -5.35 -9.31 6.43
CA ARG A 209 -5.03 -10.25 7.52
C ARG A 209 -5.60 -11.64 7.27
N VAL A 210 -6.81 -11.73 6.71
CA VAL A 210 -7.42 -13.01 6.32
C VAL A 210 -6.57 -13.70 5.25
N ALA A 211 -6.14 -12.99 4.21
CA ALA A 211 -5.27 -13.54 3.16
C ALA A 211 -3.91 -14.00 3.72
N GLU A 212 -3.27 -13.19 4.59
CA GLU A 212 -2.02 -13.59 5.26
C GLU A 212 -2.22 -14.85 6.13
N LEU A 213 -3.32 -14.94 6.91
CA LEU A 213 -3.64 -16.11 7.73
C LEU A 213 -3.90 -17.33 6.87
N PHE A 214 -4.62 -17.19 5.76
CA PHE A 214 -4.87 -18.30 4.84
C PHE A 214 -3.55 -18.91 4.36
N ASN A 215 -2.62 -18.08 3.89
CA ASN A 215 -1.31 -18.54 3.41
C ASN A 215 -0.48 -19.22 4.52
N VAL A 216 -0.51 -18.69 5.74
CA VAL A 216 0.20 -19.24 6.89
C VAL A 216 -0.39 -20.61 7.31
N ILE A 217 -1.73 -20.73 7.29
CA ILE A 217 -2.42 -21.98 7.62
C ILE A 217 -2.16 -23.05 6.55
N SER A 218 -2.20 -22.66 5.26
CA SER A 218 -1.90 -23.55 4.14
C SER A 218 -0.46 -24.07 4.17
N ALA A 219 0.47 -23.31 4.73
CA ALA A 219 1.85 -23.71 5.00
C ALA A 219 2.02 -24.56 6.29
N GLY A 220 0.94 -24.94 6.96
CA GLY A 220 0.95 -25.76 8.18
C GLY A 220 1.22 -25.00 9.49
N ASN A 221 1.32 -23.67 9.45
CA ASN A 221 1.56 -22.83 10.62
C ASN A 221 0.23 -22.35 11.26
N LYS A 222 0.28 -22.00 12.55
CA LYS A 222 -0.93 -21.60 13.30
C LYS A 222 -1.04 -20.12 13.58
N LYS A 223 0.02 -19.33 13.34
CA LYS A 223 0.10 -17.88 13.66
C LYS A 223 0.94 -17.13 12.62
N ILE A 224 0.63 -15.87 12.42
CA ILE A 224 1.48 -14.95 11.64
C ILE A 224 2.64 -14.52 12.54
N GLU A 225 3.87 -14.72 12.08
CA GLU A 225 5.05 -14.26 12.81
C GLU A 225 5.12 -12.73 12.86
N GLY A 226 5.53 -12.21 14.01
CA GLY A 226 5.63 -10.76 14.24
C GLY A 226 4.29 -10.02 14.40
N ARG A 227 3.14 -10.75 14.48
CA ARG A 227 1.79 -10.19 14.64
C ARG A 227 0.98 -10.98 15.67
N ALA A 228 -0.12 -10.38 16.17
CA ALA A 228 -0.98 -10.99 17.18
C ALA A 228 -2.09 -11.90 16.58
N TYR A 229 -1.98 -12.29 15.30
CA TYR A 229 -3.04 -13.04 14.62
C TYR A 229 -2.75 -14.54 14.61
N ARG A 230 -3.82 -15.32 14.92
CA ARG A 230 -3.83 -16.79 14.94
C ARG A 230 -4.98 -17.31 14.09
N LYS A 231 -4.94 -18.62 13.75
CA LYS A 231 -6.00 -19.31 13.00
C LYS A 231 -7.40 -19.04 13.55
N ASP A 232 -7.56 -19.03 14.87
CA ASP A 232 -8.85 -18.88 15.55
C ASP A 232 -9.48 -17.47 15.31
N HIS A 233 -8.67 -16.49 14.94
CA HIS A 233 -9.14 -15.13 14.62
C HIS A 233 -9.68 -14.99 13.20
N MET A 234 -9.53 -15.98 12.33
CA MET A 234 -9.89 -15.90 10.91
C MET A 234 -11.39 -15.60 10.72
N SER A 235 -12.27 -16.35 11.41
CA SER A 235 -13.72 -16.14 11.32
C SER A 235 -14.15 -14.76 11.82
N PHE A 236 -13.57 -14.33 12.96
CA PHE A 236 -13.83 -13.00 13.50
C PHE A 236 -13.43 -11.89 12.53
N LEU A 237 -12.21 -11.95 11.97
CA LEU A 237 -11.72 -10.95 11.00
C LEU A 237 -12.58 -10.92 9.74
N SER A 238 -13.02 -12.08 9.25
CA SER A 238 -13.86 -12.17 8.07
C SER A 238 -15.23 -11.53 8.32
N ILE A 239 -15.90 -11.85 9.42
CA ILE A 239 -17.22 -11.30 9.76
C ILE A 239 -17.10 -9.78 10.02
N ALA A 240 -16.16 -9.36 10.86
CA ALA A 240 -15.98 -7.94 11.19
C ALA A 240 -15.59 -7.12 9.95
N GLY A 241 -14.76 -7.66 9.06
CA GLY A 241 -14.34 -6.97 7.84
C GLY A 241 -15.47 -6.87 6.81
N VAL A 242 -16.26 -7.93 6.60
CA VAL A 242 -17.45 -7.86 5.74
C VAL A 242 -18.45 -6.85 6.30
N LEU A 243 -18.68 -6.85 7.62
CA LEU A 243 -19.55 -5.89 8.28
C LEU A 243 -19.03 -4.45 8.07
N SER A 244 -17.73 -4.20 8.25
CA SER A 244 -17.12 -2.89 8.03
C SER A 244 -17.31 -2.40 6.58
N ASN A 245 -17.14 -3.27 5.59
CA ASN A 245 -17.36 -2.94 4.19
C ASN A 245 -18.86 -2.72 3.87
N THR A 246 -19.75 -3.48 4.51
CA THR A 246 -21.21 -3.25 4.40
C THR A 246 -21.59 -1.89 4.99
N ILE A 247 -21.01 -1.51 6.11
CA ILE A 247 -21.17 -0.17 6.69
C ILE A 247 -20.68 0.91 5.74
N ALA A 248 -19.52 0.71 5.07
CA ALA A 248 -19.05 1.66 4.07
C ALA A 248 -20.05 1.83 2.92
N VAL A 249 -20.59 0.73 2.39
CA VAL A 249 -21.62 0.77 1.31
C VAL A 249 -22.91 1.46 1.80
N ALA A 250 -23.31 1.24 3.05
CA ALA A 250 -24.46 1.93 3.65
C ALA A 250 -24.21 3.44 3.80
N ILE A 251 -23.02 3.85 4.27
CA ILE A 251 -22.62 5.27 4.35
C ILE A 251 -22.67 5.91 2.96
N PHE A 252 -22.21 5.21 1.92
CA PHE A 252 -22.29 5.71 0.55
C PHE A 252 -23.75 5.88 0.09
N ALA A 253 -24.66 4.96 0.43
CA ALA A 253 -26.08 5.11 0.13
C ALA A 253 -26.70 6.33 0.84
N PHE A 254 -26.36 6.56 2.11
CA PHE A 254 -26.80 7.77 2.83
C PHE A 254 -26.21 9.05 2.23
N TYR A 255 -24.94 9.02 1.79
CA TYR A 255 -24.32 10.15 1.09
C TYR A 255 -25.09 10.54 -0.17
N ILE A 256 -25.53 9.58 -0.99
CA ILE A 256 -26.32 9.86 -2.22
C ILE A 256 -27.66 10.50 -1.89
N THR A 257 -28.26 10.21 -0.74
CA THR A 257 -29.56 10.75 -0.32
C THR A 257 -29.48 12.06 0.43
N ASP A 258 -28.28 12.53 0.79
CA ASP A 258 -28.06 13.79 1.50
C ASP A 258 -28.42 14.98 0.57
N PRO A 259 -29.29 15.93 0.99
CA PRO A 259 -29.66 17.10 0.19
C PRO A 259 -28.46 17.91 -0.31
N LYS A 260 -27.41 18.06 0.52
CA LYS A 260 -26.17 18.77 0.13
C LYS A 260 -25.43 18.07 -1.00
N THR A 261 -25.46 16.73 -1.02
CA THR A 261 -24.86 15.93 -2.09
C THR A 261 -25.65 16.07 -3.38
N THR A 262 -27.00 16.00 -3.30
CA THR A 262 -27.85 16.13 -4.48
C THR A 262 -27.71 17.51 -5.15
N GLU A 263 -27.42 18.56 -4.41
CA GLU A 263 -27.15 19.90 -4.96
C GLU A 263 -25.79 20.01 -5.68
N LEU A 264 -24.83 19.16 -5.32
CA LEU A 264 -23.49 19.15 -5.95
C LEU A 264 -23.46 18.49 -7.34
N TYR A 265 -24.41 17.59 -7.61
CA TYR A 265 -24.41 16.78 -8.84
C TYR A 265 -25.56 17.22 -9.75
N THR A 266 -25.27 17.32 -11.06
CA THR A 266 -26.30 17.63 -12.06
C THR A 266 -27.30 16.48 -12.24
N SER A 267 -26.84 15.24 -12.06
CA SER A 267 -27.65 14.03 -12.22
C SER A 267 -27.37 13.01 -11.10
N PRO A 268 -27.81 13.29 -9.84
CA PRO A 268 -27.46 12.46 -8.67
C PRO A 268 -27.92 10.99 -8.78
N LEU A 269 -28.94 10.70 -9.59
CA LEU A 269 -29.45 9.34 -9.81
C LEU A 269 -28.41 8.40 -10.38
N PHE A 270 -27.45 8.90 -11.18
CA PHE A 270 -26.36 8.06 -11.71
C PHE A 270 -25.45 7.50 -10.59
N LEU A 271 -25.32 8.19 -9.45
CA LEU A 271 -24.51 7.70 -8.33
C LEU A 271 -24.99 6.33 -7.81
N TRP A 272 -26.28 6.02 -7.94
CA TRP A 272 -26.81 4.72 -7.56
C TRP A 272 -26.23 3.57 -8.38
N ALA A 273 -25.74 3.82 -9.59
CA ALA A 273 -25.08 2.80 -10.40
C ALA A 273 -23.70 2.41 -9.84
N ILE A 274 -23.08 3.25 -8.99
CA ILE A 274 -21.84 2.91 -8.28
C ILE A 274 -22.09 1.83 -7.22
N PHE A 275 -23.28 1.81 -6.61
CA PHE A 275 -23.61 0.89 -5.54
C PHE A 275 -23.40 -0.60 -5.91
N PRO A 276 -23.97 -1.13 -7.01
CA PRO A 276 -23.72 -2.52 -7.41
C PRO A 276 -22.27 -2.77 -7.82
N LEU A 277 -21.59 -1.80 -8.46
CA LEU A 277 -20.18 -1.95 -8.87
C LEU A 277 -19.27 -2.08 -7.65
N LEU A 278 -19.43 -1.19 -6.67
CA LEU A 278 -18.68 -1.22 -5.42
C LEU A 278 -18.95 -2.50 -4.63
N SER A 279 -20.23 -2.88 -4.51
CA SER A 279 -20.64 -4.10 -3.81
C SER A 279 -20.04 -5.35 -4.45
N TYR A 280 -20.04 -5.43 -5.79
CA TYR A 280 -19.42 -6.54 -6.52
C TYR A 280 -17.89 -6.56 -6.37
N LEU A 281 -17.23 -5.39 -6.41
CA LEU A 281 -15.78 -5.30 -6.18
C LEU A 281 -15.40 -5.83 -4.79
N LEU A 282 -16.13 -5.40 -3.75
CA LEU A 282 -15.89 -5.86 -2.38
C LEU A 282 -16.16 -7.36 -2.22
N PHE A 283 -17.25 -7.86 -2.79
CA PHE A 283 -17.53 -9.29 -2.82
C PHE A 283 -16.39 -10.09 -3.47
N ARG A 284 -15.90 -9.64 -4.63
CA ARG A 284 -14.78 -10.29 -5.33
C ARG A 284 -13.50 -10.28 -4.50
N ILE A 285 -13.17 -9.16 -3.85
CA ILE A 285 -12.01 -9.04 -2.96
C ILE A 285 -12.10 -10.05 -1.82
N TRP A 286 -13.26 -10.15 -1.15
CA TRP A 286 -13.48 -11.09 -0.06
C TRP A 286 -13.44 -12.54 -0.53
N LYS A 287 -14.05 -12.85 -1.67
CA LYS A 287 -14.01 -14.17 -2.27
C LYS A 287 -12.56 -14.63 -2.48
N ASN A 288 -11.77 -13.82 -3.20
CA ASN A 288 -10.37 -14.18 -3.50
C ASN A 288 -9.51 -14.33 -2.22
N ALA A 289 -9.78 -13.52 -1.19
CA ALA A 289 -9.07 -13.64 0.09
C ALA A 289 -9.40 -14.95 0.84
N LEU A 290 -10.66 -15.39 0.80
CA LEU A 290 -11.11 -16.62 1.46
C LEU A 290 -10.73 -17.88 0.67
N GLU A 291 -10.56 -17.77 -0.64
CA GLU A 291 -10.10 -18.86 -1.52
C GLU A 291 -8.56 -18.96 -1.58
N GLY A 292 -7.84 -17.99 -0.99
CA GLY A 292 -6.37 -17.97 -0.99
C GLY A 292 -5.75 -17.49 -2.31
N GLU A 293 -6.56 -16.91 -3.19
CA GLU A 293 -6.10 -16.40 -4.49
C GLU A 293 -5.56 -14.95 -4.39
N MET A 294 -5.66 -14.34 -3.21
CA MET A 294 -5.12 -12.98 -2.98
C MET A 294 -3.66 -13.05 -2.56
N SER A 295 -2.79 -12.48 -3.40
CA SER A 295 -1.34 -12.56 -3.20
C SER A 295 -0.81 -11.58 -2.17
N GLU A 296 -1.32 -10.34 -2.06
CA GLU A 296 -0.69 -9.32 -1.21
C GLU A 296 -1.67 -8.31 -0.61
N ASP A 297 -1.92 -7.18 -1.29
CA ASP A 297 -2.63 -6.03 -0.75
C ASP A 297 -3.94 -5.82 -1.51
N PRO A 298 -5.10 -5.80 -0.83
CA PRO A 298 -6.40 -5.70 -1.50
C PRO A 298 -6.60 -4.40 -2.29
N VAL A 299 -5.93 -3.30 -1.89
CA VAL A 299 -5.99 -2.04 -2.65
C VAL A 299 -5.20 -2.15 -3.94
N LEU A 300 -4.00 -2.75 -3.88
CA LEU A 300 -3.22 -3.04 -5.09
C LEU A 300 -3.95 -4.03 -5.98
N PHE A 301 -4.56 -5.08 -5.41
CA PHE A 301 -5.37 -6.04 -6.17
C PHE A 301 -6.47 -5.33 -6.94
N ALA A 302 -7.26 -4.45 -6.30
CA ALA A 302 -8.31 -3.70 -6.97
C ALA A 302 -7.81 -2.82 -8.14
N LEU A 303 -6.58 -2.31 -8.05
CA LEU A 303 -5.96 -1.45 -9.06
C LEU A 303 -5.19 -2.20 -10.15
N THR A 304 -4.83 -3.47 -9.93
CA THR A 304 -4.01 -4.27 -10.86
C THR A 304 -4.78 -5.41 -11.52
N ASP A 305 -5.83 -5.93 -10.88
CA ASP A 305 -6.73 -6.93 -11.45
C ASP A 305 -7.58 -6.31 -12.57
N GLN A 306 -7.72 -7.00 -13.69
CA GLN A 306 -8.46 -6.49 -14.86
C GLN A 306 -9.92 -6.14 -14.53
N VAL A 307 -10.60 -7.00 -13.78
CA VAL A 307 -11.99 -6.76 -13.37
C VAL A 307 -12.05 -5.59 -12.38
N GLY A 308 -11.13 -5.52 -11.43
CA GLY A 308 -10.98 -4.41 -10.51
C GLY A 308 -10.81 -3.07 -11.22
N GLN A 309 -9.91 -3.02 -12.22
CA GLN A 309 -9.70 -1.83 -13.06
C GLN A 309 -10.96 -1.40 -13.80
N ILE A 310 -11.69 -2.34 -14.43
CA ILE A 310 -12.94 -2.04 -15.14
C ILE A 310 -13.97 -1.45 -14.17
N LEU A 311 -14.11 -2.00 -12.96
CA LEU A 311 -15.05 -1.51 -11.96
C LEU A 311 -14.66 -0.11 -11.44
N VAL A 312 -13.38 0.12 -11.16
CA VAL A 312 -12.88 1.43 -10.70
C VAL A 312 -13.04 2.49 -11.79
N VAL A 313 -12.69 2.17 -13.03
CA VAL A 313 -12.90 3.07 -14.19
C VAL A 313 -14.38 3.32 -14.41
N GLY A 314 -15.22 2.28 -14.30
CA GLY A 314 -16.70 2.41 -14.39
C GLY A 314 -17.25 3.37 -13.34
N CYS A 315 -16.81 3.28 -12.09
CA CYS A 315 -17.18 4.23 -11.05
C CYS A 315 -16.74 5.66 -11.40
N GLY A 316 -15.53 5.84 -11.93
CA GLY A 316 -15.04 7.15 -12.38
C GLY A 316 -15.88 7.75 -13.53
N ILE A 317 -16.26 6.93 -14.51
CA ILE A 317 -17.13 7.34 -15.62
C ILE A 317 -18.51 7.76 -15.09
N ILE A 318 -19.10 6.98 -14.17
CA ILE A 318 -20.39 7.31 -13.57
C ILE A 318 -20.32 8.63 -12.80
N LEU A 319 -19.26 8.84 -12.01
CA LEU A 319 -19.01 10.10 -11.31
C LEU A 319 -18.94 11.27 -12.30
N TRP A 320 -18.25 11.10 -13.41
CA TRP A 320 -18.14 12.12 -14.46
C TRP A 320 -19.49 12.47 -15.07
N PHE A 321 -20.34 11.47 -15.38
CA PHE A 321 -21.68 11.74 -15.92
C PHE A 321 -22.67 12.27 -14.87
N ALA A 322 -22.44 12.04 -13.59
CA ALA A 322 -23.24 12.58 -12.51
C ALA A 322 -22.91 14.06 -12.23
N SER A 323 -21.65 14.47 -12.49
CA SER A 323 -21.14 15.84 -12.31
C SER A 323 -21.72 16.78 -13.34
#